data_2060c1c61be6236035deeaa54fb041f1
#
_entry.id   2060c1c61be6236035deeaa54fb041f1
#
_cell.length_a   1.000
_cell.length_b   1.000
_cell.length_c   1.000
_cell.angle_alpha   90.00
_cell.angle_beta   90.00
_cell.angle_gamma   90.00
#
_symmetry.space_group_name_H-M   'P 1'
#
loop_
_entity.id
_entity.type
_entity.pdbx_description
1 polymer ?
#
loop_
_entity_poly.entity_id
_entity_poly.type
_entity_poly.pdbx_seq_one_letter_code
_entity_poly.pdbx_strand_id
1 'polypeptide(L)'
;MDRFGVSIKGVLEVDGKYLLRKNERCEYELLGGRLEKGDSSAETRLVTEFNEESGIKVEVLEAREPWLYEIGVKNIIIIPYSCRVLEVPDILVDEDGGSLHWIDKNEIENIFMPWGYKDTIWNQVPHKSYSIPAKFFFKIIPGYVEREYFIEVCVTRNDKVVLRKFLPHFYSPRDFIGIKLGEEYKDAVMVSAPVGIDYKRDTIVLNYTILS
;
A
#
# COMPACT_ATOMS: atom_id res chain seq x y z
N MET A 1 17.11 14.19 -0.15
CA MET A 1 16.27 13.04 0.21
C MET A 1 14.86 13.39 -0.20
N ASP A 2 14.23 12.47 -0.89
CA ASP A 2 12.91 12.68 -1.45
C ASP A 2 11.84 12.28 -0.43
N ARG A 3 10.71 12.97 -0.44
CA ARG A 3 9.57 12.69 0.44
C ARG A 3 8.42 12.11 -0.36
N PHE A 4 7.66 11.25 0.27
CA PHE A 4 6.54 10.52 -0.32
C PHE A 4 5.27 10.72 0.50
N GLY A 5 4.14 10.88 -0.16
CA GLY A 5 2.87 10.55 0.45
C GLY A 5 2.84 9.05 0.77
N VAL A 6 2.16 8.67 1.82
CA VAL A 6 2.00 7.24 2.17
C VAL A 6 0.52 6.95 2.33
N SER A 7 0.07 5.92 1.60
CA SER A 7 -1.29 5.39 1.71
C SER A 7 -1.22 3.93 2.15
N ILE A 8 -1.96 3.64 3.19
CA ILE A 8 -2.12 2.28 3.71
C ILE A 8 -3.40 1.67 3.16
N LYS A 9 -3.34 0.43 2.73
CA LYS A 9 -4.47 -0.25 2.09
C LYS A 9 -4.62 -1.67 2.62
N GLY A 10 -5.87 -2.13 2.78
CA GLY A 10 -6.16 -3.47 3.28
C GLY A 10 -6.74 -4.38 2.21
N VAL A 11 -6.20 -5.58 2.11
CA VAL A 11 -6.76 -6.66 1.30
C VAL A 11 -7.63 -7.51 2.20
N LEU A 12 -8.94 -7.41 2.01
CA LEU A 12 -9.94 -8.19 2.73
C LEU A 12 -10.62 -9.14 1.76
N GLU A 13 -10.47 -10.44 2.03
CA GLU A 13 -11.13 -11.52 1.29
C GLU A 13 -12.11 -12.26 2.20
N VAL A 14 -13.31 -12.50 1.70
CA VAL A 14 -14.32 -13.33 2.34
C VAL A 14 -14.97 -14.22 1.27
N ASP A 15 -14.94 -15.51 1.45
CA ASP A 15 -15.56 -16.50 0.55
C ASP A 15 -15.18 -16.33 -0.93
N GLY A 16 -13.89 -16.02 -1.20
CA GLY A 16 -13.35 -15.86 -2.56
C GLY A 16 -13.70 -14.52 -3.22
N LYS A 17 -14.26 -13.57 -2.46
CA LYS A 17 -14.55 -12.22 -2.92
C LYS A 17 -13.72 -11.21 -2.15
N TYR A 18 -13.32 -10.17 -2.84
CA TYR A 18 -12.57 -9.04 -2.26
C TYR A 18 -13.48 -7.85 -2.05
N LEU A 19 -13.37 -7.20 -0.90
CA LEU A 19 -14.04 -5.94 -0.66
C LEU A 19 -13.24 -4.83 -1.33
N LEU A 20 -13.89 -4.13 -2.26
CA LEU A 20 -13.32 -3.01 -3.00
C LEU A 20 -14.23 -1.80 -2.92
N ARG A 21 -13.62 -0.63 -2.96
CA ARG A 21 -14.29 0.66 -3.06
C ARG A 21 -14.22 1.16 -4.49
N LYS A 22 -15.34 1.60 -5.04
CA LYS A 22 -15.37 2.32 -6.31
C LYS A 22 -15.38 3.81 -6.00
N ASN A 23 -14.31 4.50 -6.39
CA ASN A 23 -14.13 5.92 -6.11
C ASN A 23 -14.80 6.83 -7.15
N GLU A 24 -14.71 8.15 -6.96
CA GLU A 24 -15.31 9.17 -7.83
C GLU A 24 -14.79 9.12 -9.28
N ARG A 25 -13.64 8.49 -9.54
CA ARG A 25 -13.05 8.30 -10.86
C ARG A 25 -13.56 7.05 -11.58
N CYS A 26 -14.52 6.37 -10.96
CA CYS A 26 -15.01 5.07 -11.39
C CYS A 26 -13.94 3.96 -11.36
N GLU A 27 -12.84 4.16 -10.66
CA GLU A 27 -11.81 3.15 -10.42
C GLU A 27 -12.12 2.37 -9.16
N TYR A 28 -11.85 1.06 -9.20
CA TYR A 28 -11.83 0.25 -7.99
C TYR A 28 -10.49 0.39 -7.28
N GLU A 29 -10.53 0.45 -5.96
CA GLU A 29 -9.36 0.49 -5.10
C GLU A 29 -9.59 -0.36 -3.85
N LEU A 30 -8.50 -0.70 -3.16
CA LEU A 30 -8.56 -1.29 -1.82
C LEU A 30 -8.99 -0.24 -0.80
N LEU A 31 -9.70 -0.66 0.24
CA LEU A 31 -10.06 0.22 1.36
C LEU A 31 -8.80 0.66 2.11
N GLY A 32 -8.89 1.83 2.73
CA GLY A 32 -7.83 2.44 3.49
C GLY A 32 -7.45 3.82 2.96
N GLY A 33 -6.71 4.56 3.73
CA GLY A 33 -6.44 5.97 3.52
C GLY A 33 -4.99 6.35 3.67
N ARG A 34 -4.78 7.63 3.87
CA ARG A 34 -3.45 8.20 4.06
C ARG A 34 -3.00 8.08 5.50
N LEU A 35 -1.71 7.87 5.67
CA LEU A 35 -1.10 7.95 6.99
C LEU A 35 -0.94 9.42 7.38
N GLU A 36 -1.58 9.82 8.48
CA GLU A 36 -1.67 11.21 8.91
C GLU A 36 -0.82 11.51 10.15
N LYS A 37 -0.70 12.81 10.43
CA LYS A 37 -0.01 13.24 11.65
C LYS A 37 -0.87 12.94 12.87
N GLY A 38 -0.33 12.13 13.78
CA GLY A 38 -1.03 11.74 15.01
C GLY A 38 -1.47 10.28 15.03
N ASP A 39 -1.39 9.60 13.89
CA ASP A 39 -1.61 8.16 13.85
C ASP A 39 -0.58 7.45 14.73
N SER A 40 -1.05 6.54 15.56
CA SER A 40 -0.19 5.75 16.46
C SER A 40 0.59 4.68 15.70
N SER A 41 -0.03 4.08 14.69
CA SER A 41 0.58 3.15 13.75
C SER A 41 -0.25 3.08 12.46
N ALA A 42 0.33 2.51 11.40
CA ALA A 42 -0.37 2.27 10.14
C ALA A 42 -1.52 1.27 10.32
N GLU A 43 -1.28 0.24 11.13
CA GLU A 43 -2.28 -0.80 11.42
C GLU A 43 -3.51 -0.21 12.11
N THR A 44 -3.29 0.63 13.13
CA THR A 44 -4.38 1.32 13.85
C THR A 44 -5.15 2.25 12.90
N ARG A 45 -4.44 3.02 12.06
CA ARG A 45 -5.09 3.87 11.07
C ARG A 45 -5.90 3.05 10.07
N LEU A 46 -5.38 1.92 9.60
CA LEU A 46 -6.08 1.06 8.66
C LEU A 46 -7.37 0.49 9.25
N VAL A 47 -7.36 0.07 10.53
CA VAL A 47 -8.59 -0.35 11.25
C VAL A 47 -9.61 0.79 11.30
N THR A 48 -9.16 2.02 11.57
CA THR A 48 -10.03 3.20 11.58
C THR A 48 -10.64 3.45 10.20
N GLU A 49 -9.84 3.42 9.14
CA GLU A 49 -10.30 3.60 7.75
C GLU A 49 -11.34 2.55 7.34
N PHE A 50 -11.12 1.27 7.67
CA PHE A 50 -12.12 0.23 7.41
C PHE A 50 -13.45 0.50 8.09
N ASN A 51 -13.40 0.96 9.34
CA ASN A 51 -14.60 1.28 10.08
C ASN A 51 -15.33 2.51 9.51
N GLU A 52 -14.59 3.57 9.14
CA GLU A 52 -15.12 4.80 8.53
C GLU A 52 -15.68 4.55 7.12
N GLU A 53 -14.94 3.80 6.28
CA GLU A 53 -15.33 3.54 4.90
C GLU A 53 -16.37 2.41 4.75
N SER A 54 -16.51 1.48 5.69
CA SER A 54 -17.38 0.30 5.50
C SER A 54 -18.16 -0.16 6.71
N GLY A 55 -17.83 0.31 7.91
CA GLY A 55 -18.35 -0.23 9.16
C GLY A 55 -17.80 -1.62 9.52
N ILE A 56 -16.92 -2.19 8.68
CA ILE A 56 -16.37 -3.52 8.93
C ILE A 56 -15.24 -3.43 9.96
N LYS A 57 -15.28 -4.33 10.93
CA LYS A 57 -14.17 -4.51 11.87
C LYS A 57 -13.20 -5.55 11.34
N VAL A 58 -11.95 -5.15 11.27
CA VAL A 58 -10.86 -6.00 10.75
C VAL A 58 -9.73 -6.15 11.74
N GLU A 59 -9.04 -7.28 11.63
CA GLU A 59 -7.71 -7.47 12.16
C GLU A 59 -6.71 -7.30 11.03
N VAL A 60 -5.72 -6.43 11.24
CA VAL A 60 -4.63 -6.23 10.30
C VAL A 60 -3.56 -7.29 10.57
N LEU A 61 -3.14 -7.96 9.51
CA LEU A 61 -2.16 -9.04 9.55
C LEU A 61 -0.80 -8.55 9.01
N GLU A 62 -0.15 -9.37 8.18
CA GLU A 62 1.14 -9.04 7.59
C GLU A 62 1.05 -7.97 6.49
N ALA A 63 2.12 -7.19 6.36
CA ALA A 63 2.29 -6.29 5.24
C ALA A 63 2.54 -7.08 3.95
N ARG A 64 2.01 -6.57 2.84
CA ARG A 64 2.32 -7.03 1.48
C ARG A 64 3.35 -6.10 0.84
N GLU A 65 3.80 -6.44 -0.38
CA GLU A 65 4.82 -5.67 -1.08
C GLU A 65 4.37 -4.23 -1.34
N PRO A 66 5.08 -3.22 -0.81
CA PRO A 66 4.82 -1.81 -1.10
C PRO A 66 5.19 -1.46 -2.54
N TRP A 67 4.43 -0.54 -3.14
CA TRP A 67 4.67 -0.10 -4.49
C TRP A 67 4.46 1.40 -4.67
N LEU A 68 5.06 1.96 -5.72
CA LEU A 68 4.97 3.37 -6.06
C LEU A 68 3.74 3.63 -6.92
N TYR A 69 2.91 4.58 -6.46
CA TYR A 69 1.79 5.12 -7.21
C TYR A 69 2.07 6.59 -7.53
N GLU A 70 2.25 6.87 -8.81
CA GLU A 70 2.51 8.23 -9.28
C GLU A 70 1.21 8.90 -9.71
N ILE A 71 0.86 10.01 -9.08
CA ILE A 71 -0.32 10.82 -9.41
C ILE A 71 0.14 12.20 -9.82
N GLY A 72 0.29 12.43 -11.11
CA GLY A 72 0.86 13.66 -11.63
C GLY A 72 2.28 13.88 -11.12
N VAL A 73 2.49 14.89 -10.29
CA VAL A 73 3.79 15.20 -9.68
C VAL A 73 3.99 14.54 -8.31
N LYS A 74 2.96 13.89 -7.77
CA LYS A 74 3.02 13.27 -6.46
C LYS A 74 3.52 11.83 -6.56
N ASN A 75 4.42 11.49 -5.67
CA ASN A 75 4.91 10.13 -5.48
C ASN A 75 4.32 9.59 -4.17
N ILE A 76 3.50 8.56 -4.27
CA ILE A 76 2.81 7.94 -3.13
C ILE A 76 3.28 6.49 -3.00
N ILE A 77 3.78 6.13 -1.85
CA ILE A 77 4.03 4.72 -1.53
C ILE A 77 2.75 4.12 -0.98
N ILE A 78 2.25 3.11 -1.65
CA ILE A 78 1.17 2.27 -1.16
C ILE A 78 1.79 1.16 -0.32
N ILE A 79 1.34 1.06 0.93
CA ILE A 79 1.72 -0.03 1.84
C ILE A 79 0.47 -0.86 2.11
N PRO A 80 0.33 -2.00 1.42
CA PRO A 80 -0.83 -2.86 1.60
C PRO A 80 -0.60 -3.85 2.74
N TYR A 81 -1.71 -4.26 3.36
CA TYR A 81 -1.75 -5.27 4.40
C TYR A 81 -2.79 -6.33 4.08
N SER A 82 -2.52 -7.56 4.45
CA SER A 82 -3.56 -8.59 4.57
C SER A 82 -4.47 -8.24 5.74
N CYS A 83 -5.78 -8.41 5.56
CA CYS A 83 -6.76 -8.19 6.61
C CYS A 83 -7.67 -9.40 6.78
N ARG A 84 -8.10 -9.64 8.01
CA ARG A 84 -9.10 -10.64 8.35
C ARG A 84 -10.34 -9.96 8.93
N VAL A 85 -11.51 -10.36 8.46
CA VAL A 85 -12.76 -9.85 8.99
C VAL A 85 -12.97 -10.34 10.42
N LEU A 86 -13.41 -9.44 11.29
CA LEU A 86 -13.88 -9.74 12.65
C LEU A 86 -15.41 -9.64 12.73
N GLU A 87 -15.97 -8.62 12.08
CA GLU A 87 -17.41 -8.35 12.08
C GLU A 87 -17.79 -7.62 10.79
N VAL A 88 -18.87 -8.07 10.15
CA VAL A 88 -19.45 -7.41 8.97
C VAL A 88 -20.82 -6.85 9.40
N PRO A 89 -21.09 -5.55 9.22
CA PRO A 89 -22.39 -4.97 9.52
C PRO A 89 -23.44 -5.44 8.49
N ASP A 90 -24.71 -5.37 8.86
CA ASP A 90 -25.84 -5.72 7.97
C ASP A 90 -25.87 -4.82 6.70
N ILE A 91 -25.41 -3.59 6.84
CA ILE A 91 -25.38 -2.60 5.75
C ILE A 91 -23.97 -2.02 5.69
N LEU A 92 -23.36 -2.11 4.51
CA LEU A 92 -22.09 -1.42 4.22
C LEU A 92 -22.38 0.04 3.87
N VAL A 93 -21.70 0.96 4.51
CA VAL A 93 -21.83 2.40 4.29
C VAL A 93 -20.45 2.97 4.02
N ASP A 94 -20.29 3.69 2.92
CA ASP A 94 -19.11 4.50 2.64
C ASP A 94 -19.43 5.97 2.98
N GLU A 95 -18.85 6.47 4.07
CA GLU A 95 -19.06 7.86 4.53
C GLU A 95 -18.48 8.90 3.56
N ASP A 96 -17.50 8.52 2.73
CA ASP A 96 -16.84 9.39 1.75
C ASP A 96 -17.60 9.48 0.41
N GLY A 97 -18.72 8.79 0.27
CA GLY A 97 -19.60 8.86 -0.89
C GLY A 97 -19.18 8.01 -2.09
N GLY A 98 -18.30 7.04 -1.91
CA GLY A 98 -18.03 5.98 -2.87
C GLY A 98 -19.09 4.87 -2.80
N SER A 99 -18.81 3.76 -3.45
CA SER A 99 -19.63 2.55 -3.33
C SER A 99 -18.78 1.32 -3.07
N LEU A 100 -19.25 0.46 -2.18
CA LEU A 100 -18.56 -0.76 -1.75
C LEU A 100 -19.09 -1.96 -2.51
N HIS A 101 -18.19 -2.81 -2.95
CA HIS A 101 -18.51 -3.98 -3.76
C HIS A 101 -17.69 -5.19 -3.32
N TRP A 102 -18.37 -6.32 -3.14
CA TRP A 102 -17.74 -7.62 -3.06
C TRP A 102 -17.52 -8.17 -4.47
N ILE A 103 -16.28 -8.15 -4.92
CA ILE A 103 -15.87 -8.56 -6.28
C ILE A 103 -15.25 -9.96 -6.24
N ASP A 104 -15.75 -10.84 -7.08
CA ASP A 104 -15.18 -12.19 -7.23
C ASP A 104 -13.74 -12.12 -7.74
N LYS A 105 -12.89 -13.01 -7.24
CA LYS A 105 -11.49 -13.09 -7.64
C LYS A 105 -11.31 -13.17 -9.17
N ASN A 106 -12.20 -13.88 -9.86
CA ASN A 106 -12.14 -14.06 -11.31
C ASN A 106 -12.50 -12.78 -12.09
N GLU A 107 -13.15 -11.81 -11.45
CA GLU A 107 -13.55 -10.54 -12.07
C GLU A 107 -12.48 -9.45 -11.92
N ILE A 108 -11.52 -9.61 -10.98
CA ILE A 108 -10.49 -8.60 -10.66
C ILE A 108 -9.69 -8.20 -11.90
N GLU A 109 -9.38 -9.14 -12.79
CA GLU A 109 -8.61 -8.84 -14.00
C GLU A 109 -9.32 -7.85 -14.93
N ASN A 110 -10.65 -7.93 -14.99
CA ASN A 110 -11.48 -7.22 -15.96
C ASN A 110 -12.02 -5.88 -15.44
N ILE A 111 -11.94 -5.60 -14.14
CA ILE A 111 -12.41 -4.34 -13.58
C ILE A 111 -11.41 -3.21 -13.81
N PHE A 112 -11.92 -1.98 -13.86
CA PHE A 112 -11.10 -0.77 -13.98
C PHE A 112 -10.44 -0.46 -12.63
N MET A 113 -9.20 -0.91 -12.46
CA MET A 113 -8.42 -0.84 -11.24
C MET A 113 -6.93 -0.69 -11.58
N PRO A 114 -6.17 0.16 -10.87
CA PRO A 114 -4.71 0.24 -11.00
C PRO A 114 -4.03 -1.13 -10.83
N TRP A 115 -3.08 -1.43 -11.73
CA TRP A 115 -2.40 -2.73 -11.72
C TRP A 115 -1.70 -3.06 -10.40
N GLY A 116 -1.12 -2.06 -9.72
CA GLY A 116 -0.50 -2.28 -8.42
C GLY A 116 -1.46 -2.85 -7.37
N TYR A 117 -2.74 -2.46 -7.39
CA TYR A 117 -3.75 -3.08 -6.52
C TYR A 117 -4.09 -4.50 -6.96
N LYS A 118 -4.18 -4.77 -8.27
CA LYS A 118 -4.41 -6.14 -8.77
C LYS A 118 -3.27 -7.07 -8.36
N ASP A 119 -2.04 -6.66 -8.58
CA ASP A 119 -0.85 -7.41 -8.16
C ASP A 119 -0.85 -7.65 -6.64
N THR A 120 -1.24 -6.63 -5.87
CA THR A 120 -1.40 -6.75 -4.40
C THR A 120 -2.44 -7.79 -4.01
N ILE A 121 -3.61 -7.82 -4.68
CA ILE A 121 -4.67 -8.81 -4.43
C ILE A 121 -4.18 -10.22 -4.74
N TRP A 122 -3.45 -10.40 -5.83
CA TRP A 122 -2.87 -11.70 -6.22
C TRP A 122 -1.61 -12.09 -5.44
N ASN A 123 -1.19 -11.23 -4.51
CA ASN A 123 0.05 -11.39 -3.73
C ASN A 123 1.29 -11.55 -4.65
N GLN A 124 1.31 -10.78 -5.72
CA GLN A 124 2.43 -10.70 -6.65
C GLN A 124 3.25 -9.44 -6.37
N VAL A 125 4.52 -9.48 -6.73
CA VAL A 125 5.37 -8.29 -6.69
C VAL A 125 4.90 -7.33 -7.80
N PRO A 126 4.50 -6.10 -7.46
CA PRO A 126 4.06 -5.13 -8.45
C PRO A 126 5.16 -4.84 -9.48
N HIS A 127 4.84 -5.03 -10.75
CA HIS A 127 5.81 -4.99 -11.84
C HIS A 127 6.35 -3.60 -12.12
N LYS A 128 5.58 -2.56 -11.82
CA LYS A 128 5.95 -1.16 -12.11
C LYS A 128 5.18 -0.20 -11.22
N SER A 129 5.72 1.01 -11.08
CA SER A 129 4.95 2.16 -10.64
C SER A 129 3.76 2.40 -11.57
N TYR A 130 2.62 2.75 -11.01
CA TYR A 130 1.45 3.13 -11.76
C TYR A 130 1.36 4.65 -11.81
N SER A 131 1.23 5.20 -13.01
CA SER A 131 1.16 6.65 -13.21
C SER A 131 -0.14 7.05 -13.88
N ILE A 132 -0.79 8.08 -13.35
CA ILE A 132 -2.00 8.66 -13.93
C ILE A 132 -1.85 10.17 -14.09
N PRO A 133 -2.48 10.75 -15.14
CA PRO A 133 -2.39 12.18 -15.40
C PRO A 133 -2.95 13.03 -14.26
N ALA A 134 -2.23 14.07 -13.86
CA ALA A 134 -2.59 14.99 -12.77
C ALA A 134 -3.98 15.61 -12.87
N LYS A 135 -4.48 15.80 -14.09
CA LYS A 135 -5.81 16.44 -14.35
C LYS A 135 -6.99 15.69 -13.73
N PHE A 136 -6.81 14.44 -13.30
CA PHE A 136 -7.88 13.64 -12.70
C PHE A 136 -7.97 13.73 -11.17
N PHE A 137 -7.09 14.50 -10.48
CA PHE A 137 -6.81 14.23 -9.07
C PHE A 137 -6.95 15.35 -8.06
N PHE A 138 -7.35 16.56 -8.42
CA PHE A 138 -7.34 17.62 -7.40
C PHE A 138 -8.75 18.04 -6.96
N LYS A 139 -9.26 17.35 -5.93
CA LYS A 139 -10.11 18.01 -4.95
C LYS A 139 -9.17 18.69 -3.95
N ILE A 140 -9.00 20.00 -4.07
CA ILE A 140 -8.29 20.79 -3.06
C ILE A 140 -9.22 20.86 -1.85
N ILE A 141 -8.85 20.17 -0.78
CA ILE A 141 -9.52 20.31 0.51
C ILE A 141 -8.84 21.48 1.21
N PRO A 142 -9.51 22.63 1.41
CA PRO A 142 -8.90 23.76 2.09
C PRO A 142 -8.43 23.39 3.50
N GLY A 143 -7.17 23.70 3.82
CA GLY A 143 -6.58 23.43 5.12
C GLY A 143 -5.99 22.02 5.29
N TYR A 144 -6.12 21.15 4.31
CA TYR A 144 -5.46 19.85 4.34
C TYR A 144 -3.96 19.97 4.01
N VAL A 145 -3.12 19.58 4.95
CA VAL A 145 -1.67 19.50 4.76
C VAL A 145 -1.30 18.02 4.68
N GLU A 146 -0.96 17.57 3.48
CA GLU A 146 -0.48 16.22 3.26
C GLU A 146 0.83 15.99 4.01
N ARG A 147 0.88 14.96 4.84
CA ARG A 147 2.13 14.55 5.48
C ARG A 147 2.93 13.70 4.50
N GLU A 148 4.19 14.04 4.36
CA GLU A 148 5.14 13.29 3.56
C GLU A 148 6.22 12.67 4.45
N TYR A 149 6.68 11.50 4.05
CA TYR A 149 7.65 10.70 4.77
C TYR A 149 8.91 10.47 3.93
N PHE A 150 10.05 10.34 4.59
CA PHE A 150 11.20 9.68 4.01
C PHE A 150 10.97 8.17 4.06
N ILE A 151 11.29 7.48 2.98
CA ILE A 151 11.25 6.03 2.93
C ILE A 151 12.68 5.51 2.95
N GLU A 152 13.03 4.75 3.96
CA GLU A 152 14.32 4.06 4.08
C GLU A 152 14.11 2.58 3.79
N VAL A 153 14.90 2.02 2.90
CA VAL A 153 14.92 0.59 2.62
C VAL A 153 16.11 -0.01 3.36
N CYS A 154 15.85 -1.03 4.18
CA CYS A 154 16.85 -1.77 4.92
C CYS A 154 16.77 -3.25 4.52
N VAL A 155 17.84 -3.79 3.96
CA VAL A 155 17.91 -5.20 3.55
C VAL A 155 18.96 -5.90 4.39
N THR A 156 18.59 -7.05 4.95
CA THR A 156 19.48 -7.92 5.72
C THR A 156 19.70 -9.25 5.01
N ARG A 157 20.87 -9.85 5.23
CA ARG A 157 21.22 -11.22 4.84
C ARG A 157 22.00 -11.86 5.98
N ASN A 158 21.53 -12.99 6.51
CA ASN A 158 22.12 -13.63 7.68
C ASN A 158 22.33 -12.64 8.84
N ASP A 159 21.29 -11.89 9.19
CA ASP A 159 21.24 -10.85 10.23
C ASP A 159 22.22 -9.66 10.06
N LYS A 160 22.88 -9.57 8.91
CA LYS A 160 23.75 -8.44 8.57
C LYS A 160 23.09 -7.52 7.58
N VAL A 161 23.17 -6.21 7.84
CA VAL A 161 22.67 -5.19 6.90
C VAL A 161 23.56 -5.17 5.66
N VAL A 162 22.97 -5.48 4.49
CA VAL A 162 23.65 -5.44 3.19
C VAL A 162 23.27 -4.20 2.37
N LEU A 163 22.09 -3.64 2.66
CA LEU A 163 21.67 -2.37 2.07
C LEU A 163 20.89 -1.56 3.11
N ARG A 164 21.22 -0.28 3.23
CA ARG A 164 20.43 0.68 3.98
C ARG A 164 20.50 2.03 3.31
N LYS A 165 19.42 2.44 2.65
CA LYS A 165 19.36 3.64 1.82
C LYS A 165 17.96 4.25 1.81
N PHE A 166 17.92 5.58 1.66
CA PHE A 166 16.67 6.27 1.35
C PHE A 166 16.25 6.02 -0.09
N LEU A 167 14.96 5.77 -0.26
CA LEU A 167 14.32 5.57 -1.56
C LEU A 167 14.29 6.92 -2.31
N PRO A 168 14.76 7.01 -3.56
CA PRO A 168 14.54 8.17 -4.40
C PRO A 168 13.17 8.12 -5.09
N HIS A 169 12.67 9.28 -5.54
CA HIS A 169 11.46 9.33 -6.39
C HIS A 169 11.58 8.42 -7.62
N PHE A 170 10.46 8.01 -8.15
CA PHE A 170 10.30 7.19 -9.37
C PHE A 170 10.76 5.72 -9.26
N TYR A 171 11.01 5.25 -8.04
CA TYR A 171 11.31 3.84 -7.79
C TYR A 171 10.34 3.24 -6.80
N SER A 172 9.85 2.03 -7.08
CA SER A 172 9.27 1.20 -6.05
C SER A 172 10.37 0.65 -5.14
N PRO A 173 10.08 0.29 -3.89
CA PRO A 173 11.09 -0.26 -2.99
C PRO A 173 11.83 -1.46 -3.58
N ARG A 174 11.10 -2.38 -4.19
CA ARG A 174 11.66 -3.60 -4.78
C ARG A 174 12.60 -3.30 -5.96
N ASP A 175 12.19 -2.42 -6.89
CA ASP A 175 13.02 -2.03 -8.02
C ASP A 175 14.33 -1.39 -7.56
N PHE A 176 14.24 -0.52 -6.56
CA PHE A 176 15.42 0.14 -5.98
C PHE A 176 16.38 -0.86 -5.34
N ILE A 177 15.87 -1.84 -4.60
CA ILE A 177 16.68 -2.93 -4.03
C ILE A 177 17.40 -3.69 -5.15
N GLY A 178 16.68 -4.11 -6.18
CA GLY A 178 17.24 -4.85 -7.32
C GLY A 178 18.36 -4.09 -8.01
N ILE A 179 18.18 -2.78 -8.24
CA ILE A 179 19.22 -1.93 -8.85
C ILE A 179 20.46 -1.81 -7.97
N LYS A 180 20.29 -1.72 -6.63
CA LYS A 180 21.40 -1.50 -5.69
C LYS A 180 22.18 -2.75 -5.36
N LEU A 181 21.53 -3.90 -5.29
CA LEU A 181 22.18 -5.17 -4.97
C LEU A 181 22.73 -5.86 -6.25
N GLY A 182 22.16 -5.58 -7.42
CA GLY A 182 22.66 -6.08 -8.69
C GLY A 182 22.77 -7.61 -8.75
N GLU A 183 23.95 -8.15 -9.11
CA GLU A 183 24.19 -9.58 -9.26
C GLU A 183 23.96 -10.38 -7.96
N GLU A 184 24.29 -9.80 -6.80
CA GLU A 184 24.03 -10.42 -5.50
C GLU A 184 22.55 -10.66 -5.24
N TYR A 185 21.67 -9.90 -5.92
CA TYR A 185 20.23 -10.04 -5.80
C TYR A 185 19.64 -11.13 -6.72
N LYS A 186 20.28 -11.42 -7.84
CA LYS A 186 19.77 -12.36 -8.85
C LYS A 186 19.67 -13.80 -8.32
N ASP A 187 20.61 -14.19 -7.49
CA ASP A 187 20.69 -15.55 -6.93
C ASP A 187 20.07 -15.68 -5.55
N ALA A 188 19.53 -14.59 -5.01
CA ALA A 188 18.96 -14.56 -3.68
C ALA A 188 17.42 -14.56 -3.71
N VAL A 189 16.81 -15.48 -2.96
CA VAL A 189 15.38 -15.47 -2.73
C VAL A 189 15.06 -14.39 -1.69
N MET A 190 14.44 -13.32 -2.12
CA MET A 190 13.95 -12.28 -1.23
C MET A 190 12.51 -12.58 -0.84
N VAL A 191 12.17 -12.31 0.42
CA VAL A 191 10.76 -12.35 0.87
C VAL A 191 9.93 -11.41 0.00
N SER A 192 8.73 -11.82 -0.37
CA SER A 192 7.85 -11.08 -1.29
C SER A 192 7.35 -9.75 -0.74
N ALA A 193 7.47 -9.52 0.56
CA ALA A 193 7.06 -8.29 1.25
C ALA A 193 8.07 -7.93 2.34
N PRO A 194 8.07 -6.70 2.87
CA PRO A 194 8.90 -6.37 4.02
C PRO A 194 8.53 -7.26 5.21
N VAL A 195 9.54 -7.78 5.89
CA VAL A 195 9.37 -8.58 7.12
C VAL A 195 8.99 -7.73 8.33
N GLY A 196 9.12 -6.40 8.22
CA GLY A 196 8.72 -5.46 9.24
C GLY A 196 8.77 -4.03 8.69
N ILE A 197 7.95 -3.17 9.28
CA ILE A 197 7.87 -1.75 8.94
C ILE A 197 8.00 -0.96 10.23
N ASP A 198 9.02 -0.10 10.29
CA ASP A 198 9.26 0.77 11.43
C ASP A 198 8.86 2.22 11.10
N TYR A 199 8.05 2.82 11.95
CA TYR A 199 7.60 4.21 11.82
C TYR A 199 8.39 5.12 12.77
N LYS A 200 9.20 6.03 12.22
CA LYS A 200 10.03 6.96 12.98
C LYS A 200 9.73 8.40 12.60
N ARG A 201 8.94 9.11 13.38
CA ARG A 201 8.56 10.52 13.15
C ARG A 201 8.14 10.81 11.71
N ASP A 202 9.10 11.11 10.84
CA ASP A 202 8.94 11.45 9.42
C ASP A 202 9.64 10.45 8.48
N THR A 203 10.06 9.30 9.00
CA THR A 203 10.72 8.23 8.25
C THR A 203 10.01 6.91 8.46
N ILE A 204 9.74 6.22 7.37
CA ILE A 204 9.25 4.84 7.38
C ILE A 204 10.39 3.95 6.90
N VAL A 205 10.74 2.93 7.69
CA VAL A 205 11.77 1.95 7.34
C VAL A 205 11.09 0.67 6.91
N LEU A 206 11.34 0.27 5.66
CA LEU A 206 10.89 -1.00 5.10
C LEU A 206 12.02 -2.02 5.25
N ASN A 207 11.81 -3.02 6.09
CA ASN A 207 12.80 -4.05 6.40
C ASN A 207 12.57 -5.29 5.53
N TYR A 208 13.58 -5.68 4.76
CA TYR A 208 13.58 -6.86 3.91
C TYR A 208 14.66 -7.84 4.34
N THR A 209 14.45 -9.13 4.10
CA THR A 209 15.44 -10.17 4.35
C THR A 209 15.68 -10.97 3.08
N ILE A 210 16.96 -11.17 2.75
CA ILE A 210 17.39 -12.09 1.70
C ILE A 210 17.54 -13.46 2.34
N LEU A 211 16.80 -14.43 1.82
CA LEU A 211 16.95 -15.83 2.19
C LEU A 211 18.14 -16.42 1.41
N SER A 212 19.07 -17.01 2.13
CA SER A 212 20.24 -17.69 1.55
C SER A 212 19.88 -19.08 1.04
#